data_d01cd2d1b59ad9ca751978513e2a0d80
#
_entry.id   d01cd2d1b59ad9ca751978513e2a0d80
#
_cell.length_a   1.000
_cell.length_b   1.000
_cell.length_c   1.000
_cell.angle_alpha   90.00
_cell.angle_beta   90.00
_cell.angle_gamma   90.00
#
_symmetry.space_group_name_H-M   'P 1'
#
loop_
_entity.id
_entity.type
_entity.pdbx_description
1 polymer ?
#
loop_
_entity_poly.entity_id
_entity_poly.type
_entity_poly.pdbx_seq_one_letter_code
_entity_poly.pdbx_strand_id
1 'polypeptide(L)'
;MPSVLIPLCVYLQQRKGQATGLAFIDATSLAVCHNRRIYSHKVFKKIAKRGKTSMGWFYGFKLHLIINERGELLAFRLTPGNVDDRRPVPELTRGLTGKLFGDKGYLSKRLFQTLFEEGLQLITPIRKNMHNRLLPLFDKLLLRKRALIETVNDQLKNISQIEHTRHRSVANFMVNLVAGLIAYTHQPLKPSLNLTNPQQALLNEPL
;
A
#
# COMPACT_ATOMS: atom_id res chain seq x y z
N MET A 1 18.02 13.95 -15.11
CA MET A 1 17.28 13.24 -14.04
C MET A 1 16.07 12.44 -14.53
N PRO A 2 15.21 12.87 -15.47
CA PRO A 2 14.12 11.99 -15.98
C PRO A 2 14.60 10.68 -16.59
N SER A 3 15.77 10.66 -17.21
CA SER A 3 16.37 9.49 -17.87
C SER A 3 16.65 8.30 -16.94
N VAL A 4 16.84 8.55 -15.64
CA VAL A 4 17.10 7.47 -14.65
C VAL A 4 15.82 6.81 -14.11
N LEU A 5 14.64 7.40 -14.34
CA LEU A 5 13.39 6.91 -13.79
C LEU A 5 13.03 5.51 -14.33
N ILE A 6 13.18 5.29 -15.64
CA ILE A 6 12.88 3.99 -16.24
C ILE A 6 13.79 2.89 -15.72
N PRO A 7 15.14 3.04 -15.73
CA PRO A 7 16.05 2.05 -15.10
C PRO A 7 15.71 1.76 -13.65
N LEU A 8 15.39 2.78 -12.85
CA LEU A 8 14.99 2.58 -11.45
C LEU A 8 13.68 1.79 -11.32
N CYS A 9 12.69 2.06 -12.16
CA CYS A 9 11.45 1.30 -12.16
C CYS A 9 11.69 -0.17 -12.55
N VAL A 10 12.53 -0.45 -13.56
CA VAL A 10 12.91 -1.81 -13.95
C VAL A 10 13.62 -2.52 -12.80
N TYR A 11 14.59 -1.87 -12.18
CA TYR A 11 15.29 -2.41 -11.02
C TYR A 11 14.35 -2.73 -9.85
N LEU A 12 13.44 -1.80 -9.53
CA LEU A 12 12.45 -2.02 -8.47
C LEU A 12 11.54 -3.22 -8.77
N GLN A 13 11.16 -3.46 -10.03
CA GLN A 13 10.38 -4.64 -10.41
C GLN A 13 11.13 -5.95 -10.11
N GLN A 14 12.44 -5.99 -10.32
CA GLN A 14 13.28 -7.16 -10.01
C GLN A 14 13.50 -7.37 -8.51
N ARG A 15 13.28 -6.31 -7.70
CA ARG A 15 13.46 -6.34 -6.24
C ARG A 15 12.16 -6.57 -5.46
N LYS A 16 11.05 -6.81 -6.14
CA LYS A 16 9.79 -7.17 -5.49
C LYS A 16 9.91 -8.49 -4.74
N GLY A 17 9.18 -8.59 -3.63
CA GLY A 17 9.02 -9.84 -2.89
C GLY A 17 8.22 -10.87 -3.66
N GLN A 18 8.25 -12.10 -3.17
CA GLN A 18 7.44 -13.19 -3.71
C GLN A 18 6.08 -13.24 -3.04
N ALA A 19 5.05 -13.57 -3.83
CA ALA A 19 3.71 -13.82 -3.29
C ALA A 19 3.73 -15.16 -2.52
N THR A 20 3.28 -15.09 -1.27
CA THR A 20 3.28 -16.23 -0.32
C THR A 20 1.88 -16.72 0.02
N GLY A 21 0.85 -16.18 -0.66
CA GLY A 21 -0.55 -16.41 -0.30
C GLY A 21 -1.08 -15.49 0.80
N LEU A 22 -0.20 -14.70 1.45
CA LEU A 22 -0.57 -13.68 2.43
C LEU A 22 -0.13 -12.30 1.96
N ALA A 23 -1.06 -11.36 1.95
CA ALA A 23 -0.77 -9.98 1.60
C ALA A 23 -1.52 -8.99 2.48
N PHE A 24 -0.93 -7.81 2.68
CA PHE A 24 -1.51 -6.68 3.39
C PHE A 24 -1.55 -5.48 2.45
N ILE A 25 -2.68 -4.77 2.43
CA ILE A 25 -2.87 -3.58 1.61
C ILE A 25 -3.14 -2.35 2.47
N ASP A 26 -2.50 -1.24 2.12
CA ASP A 26 -2.79 0.05 2.73
C ASP A 26 -2.48 1.20 1.75
N ALA A 27 -3.02 2.39 2.05
CA ALA A 27 -2.77 3.61 1.30
C ALA A 27 -2.29 4.71 2.23
N THR A 28 -1.12 5.26 1.96
CA THR A 28 -0.57 6.38 2.72
C THR A 28 -0.58 7.66 1.91
N SER A 29 -0.90 8.80 2.55
CA SER A 29 -0.84 10.12 1.91
C SER A 29 0.60 10.57 1.73
N LEU A 30 0.89 11.25 0.61
CA LEU A 30 2.13 11.96 0.33
C LEU A 30 1.79 13.42 0.04
N ALA A 31 1.95 14.27 1.04
CA ALA A 31 1.70 15.70 0.91
C ALA A 31 2.85 16.38 0.17
N VAL A 32 2.52 17.19 -0.85
CA VAL A 32 3.52 17.91 -1.66
C VAL A 32 3.70 19.38 -1.24
N CYS A 33 2.77 19.90 -0.45
CA CYS A 33 2.90 21.21 0.19
C CYS A 33 1.94 21.34 1.38
N HIS A 34 2.19 22.30 2.25
CA HIS A 34 1.26 22.65 3.32
C HIS A 34 -0.05 23.22 2.73
N ASN A 35 -1.19 22.93 3.34
CA ASN A 35 -2.53 23.30 2.84
C ASN A 35 -2.70 24.81 2.54
N ARG A 36 -2.06 25.69 3.32
CA ARG A 36 -2.09 27.15 3.06
C ARG A 36 -1.41 27.56 1.75
N ARG A 37 -0.55 26.71 1.19
CA ARG A 37 0.23 26.98 -0.03
C ARG A 37 -0.35 26.37 -1.31
N ILE A 38 -1.50 25.73 -1.24
CA ILE A 38 -2.10 25.02 -2.39
C ILE A 38 -2.28 25.95 -3.59
N TYR A 39 -2.79 27.16 -3.36
CA TYR A 39 -3.07 28.12 -4.43
C TYR A 39 -1.82 28.66 -5.11
N SER A 40 -0.73 28.81 -4.37
CA SER A 40 0.57 29.26 -4.89
C SER A 40 1.45 28.14 -5.43
N HIS A 41 1.05 26.87 -5.22
CA HIS A 41 1.84 25.70 -5.60
C HIS A 41 1.70 25.39 -7.08
N LYS A 42 2.77 25.61 -7.87
CA LYS A 42 2.75 25.47 -9.34
C LYS A 42 3.16 24.08 -9.83
N VAL A 43 4.14 23.43 -9.16
CA VAL A 43 4.80 22.20 -9.64
C VAL A 43 3.83 21.05 -9.87
N PHE A 44 2.90 20.80 -8.94
CA PHE A 44 1.96 19.67 -9.02
C PHE A 44 0.51 20.09 -9.31
N LYS A 45 0.28 21.37 -9.73
CA LYS A 45 -1.07 21.93 -9.88
C LYS A 45 -2.01 21.09 -10.75
N LYS A 46 -1.47 20.42 -11.79
CA LYS A 46 -2.26 19.62 -12.74
C LYS A 46 -2.50 18.19 -12.29
N ILE A 47 -1.64 17.62 -11.43
CA ILE A 47 -1.62 16.19 -11.11
C ILE A 47 -1.90 15.86 -9.65
N ALA A 48 -1.53 16.72 -8.71
CA ALA A 48 -1.90 16.56 -7.31
C ALA A 48 -3.35 17.00 -7.06
N LYS A 49 -4.01 16.38 -6.10
CA LYS A 49 -5.38 16.72 -5.69
C LYS A 49 -5.48 16.76 -4.17
N ARG A 50 -6.51 17.46 -3.67
CA ARG A 50 -6.85 17.43 -2.24
C ARG A 50 -7.44 16.07 -1.90
N GLY A 51 -6.90 15.46 -0.85
CA GLY A 51 -7.44 14.25 -0.24
C GLY A 51 -7.74 14.47 1.23
N LYS A 52 -8.49 13.56 1.83
CA LYS A 52 -8.82 13.55 3.25
C LYS A 52 -8.36 12.23 3.87
N THR A 53 -7.71 12.32 5.01
CA THR A 53 -7.34 11.18 5.86
C THR A 53 -7.95 11.36 7.24
N SER A 54 -7.77 10.40 8.14
CA SER A 54 -8.12 10.54 9.56
C SER A 54 -7.40 11.74 10.24
N MET A 55 -6.20 12.08 9.76
CA MET A 55 -5.39 13.21 10.25
C MET A 55 -5.82 14.58 9.66
N GLY A 56 -6.77 14.60 8.72
CA GLY A 56 -7.27 15.83 8.11
C GLY A 56 -7.06 15.90 6.60
N TRP A 57 -7.13 17.13 6.07
CA TRP A 57 -6.95 17.41 4.65
C TRP A 57 -5.46 17.53 4.29
N PHE A 58 -5.10 16.99 3.13
CA PHE A 58 -3.78 17.15 2.51
C PHE A 58 -3.90 17.48 1.02
N TYR A 59 -2.84 18.01 0.43
CA TYR A 59 -2.74 18.22 -1.01
C TYR A 59 -1.53 17.44 -1.55
N GLY A 60 -1.79 16.48 -2.43
CA GLY A 60 -0.72 15.61 -2.92
C GLY A 60 -1.25 14.35 -3.60
N PHE A 61 -0.62 13.25 -3.24
CA PHE A 61 -0.86 11.92 -3.78
C PHE A 61 -1.16 10.91 -2.67
N LYS A 62 -1.66 9.74 -3.06
CA LYS A 62 -1.70 8.55 -2.22
C LYS A 62 -0.78 7.49 -2.81
N LEU A 63 0.06 6.91 -1.97
CA LEU A 63 0.84 5.73 -2.30
C LEU A 63 0.09 4.51 -1.75
N HIS A 64 -0.39 3.68 -2.67
CA HIS A 64 -1.00 2.39 -2.35
C HIS A 64 0.09 1.34 -2.38
N LEU A 65 0.17 0.52 -1.34
CA LEU A 65 1.16 -0.55 -1.18
C LEU A 65 0.49 -1.87 -0.91
N ILE A 66 1.06 -2.94 -1.46
CA ILE A 66 0.81 -4.31 -1.05
C ILE A 66 2.14 -4.92 -0.63
N ILE A 67 2.16 -5.52 0.56
CA ILE A 67 3.31 -6.24 1.11
C ILE A 67 2.91 -7.67 1.47
N ASN A 68 3.89 -8.58 1.53
CA ASN A 68 3.70 -9.90 2.12
C ASN A 68 3.94 -9.88 3.65
N GLU A 69 3.81 -11.02 4.32
CA GLU A 69 4.05 -11.19 5.77
C GLU A 69 5.50 -10.96 6.20
N ARG A 70 6.43 -10.91 5.23
CA ARG A 70 7.86 -10.61 5.46
C ARG A 70 8.16 -9.13 5.29
N GLY A 71 7.13 -8.29 5.09
CA GLY A 71 7.28 -6.86 4.83
C GLY A 71 7.88 -6.52 3.46
N GLU A 72 7.96 -7.49 2.55
CA GLU A 72 8.47 -7.25 1.19
C GLU A 72 7.41 -6.62 0.30
N LEU A 73 7.80 -5.67 -0.53
CA LEU A 73 6.90 -4.98 -1.46
C LEU A 73 6.47 -5.92 -2.59
N LEU A 74 5.18 -6.19 -2.70
CA LEU A 74 4.60 -6.97 -3.82
C LEU A 74 4.12 -6.05 -4.95
N ALA A 75 3.41 -5.00 -4.60
CA ALA A 75 2.88 -4.03 -5.57
C ALA A 75 2.81 -2.63 -4.97
N PHE A 76 2.88 -1.62 -5.83
CA PHE A 76 2.67 -0.24 -5.43
C PHE A 76 2.04 0.57 -6.57
N ARG A 77 1.29 1.61 -6.20
CA ARG A 77 0.71 2.56 -7.15
C ARG A 77 0.59 3.94 -6.53
N LEU A 78 0.92 4.95 -7.31
CA LEU A 78 0.71 6.35 -6.95
C LEU A 78 -0.57 6.86 -7.62
N THR A 79 -1.44 7.50 -6.84
CA THR A 79 -2.67 8.13 -7.35
C THR A 79 -2.79 9.56 -6.84
N PRO A 80 -3.55 10.45 -7.50
CA PRO A 80 -3.93 11.74 -6.92
C PRO A 80 -4.66 11.55 -5.58
N GLY A 81 -4.48 12.51 -4.65
CA GLY A 81 -4.97 12.40 -3.27
C GLY A 81 -6.47 12.19 -3.09
N ASN A 82 -7.28 12.55 -4.09
CA ASN A 82 -8.75 12.39 -4.06
C ASN A 82 -9.25 11.04 -4.59
N VAL A 83 -8.37 10.16 -5.04
CA VAL A 83 -8.77 8.84 -5.54
C VAL A 83 -9.17 7.93 -4.37
N ASP A 84 -10.29 7.21 -4.54
CA ASP A 84 -10.75 6.20 -3.58
C ASP A 84 -9.74 5.03 -3.51
N ASP A 85 -9.42 4.57 -2.29
CA ASP A 85 -8.38 3.56 -2.06
C ASP A 85 -8.71 2.19 -2.68
N ARG A 86 -9.99 1.92 -2.93
CA ARG A 86 -10.47 0.69 -3.58
C ARG A 86 -10.23 0.68 -5.08
N ARG A 87 -10.15 1.86 -5.72
CA ARG A 87 -10.07 1.96 -7.19
C ARG A 87 -8.84 1.29 -7.80
N PRO A 88 -7.62 1.46 -7.26
CA PRO A 88 -6.43 0.84 -7.83
C PRO A 88 -6.25 -0.64 -7.46
N VAL A 89 -7.07 -1.19 -6.53
CA VAL A 89 -6.86 -2.55 -5.99
C VAL A 89 -6.87 -3.63 -7.05
N PRO A 90 -7.86 -3.73 -7.99
CA PRO A 90 -7.88 -4.80 -8.97
C PRO A 90 -6.62 -4.87 -9.85
N GLU A 91 -6.01 -3.71 -10.13
CA GLU A 91 -4.77 -3.65 -10.91
C GLU A 91 -3.54 -4.00 -10.05
N LEU A 92 -3.53 -3.56 -8.79
CA LEU A 92 -2.44 -3.84 -7.85
C LEU A 92 -2.35 -5.32 -7.46
N THR A 93 -3.49 -6.01 -7.43
CA THR A 93 -3.59 -7.41 -7.02
C THR A 93 -3.44 -8.40 -8.17
N ARG A 94 -3.25 -7.92 -9.40
CA ARG A 94 -3.13 -8.79 -10.58
C ARG A 94 -2.03 -9.84 -10.38
N GLY A 95 -2.41 -11.12 -10.49
CA GLY A 95 -1.51 -12.25 -10.30
C GLY A 95 -1.23 -12.63 -8.84
N LEU A 96 -1.87 -11.96 -7.88
CA LEU A 96 -1.85 -12.38 -6.47
C LEU A 96 -3.01 -13.33 -6.19
N THR A 97 -2.77 -14.35 -5.40
CA THR A 97 -3.75 -15.33 -4.93
C THR A 97 -3.68 -15.50 -3.42
N GLY A 98 -4.68 -16.14 -2.80
CA GLY A 98 -4.73 -16.38 -1.37
C GLY A 98 -5.50 -15.31 -0.59
N LYS A 99 -4.91 -14.69 0.43
CA LYS A 99 -5.61 -13.78 1.34
C LYS A 99 -5.00 -12.38 1.34
N LEU A 100 -5.84 -11.36 1.18
CA LEU A 100 -5.47 -9.94 1.23
C LEU A 100 -6.14 -9.27 2.43
N PHE A 101 -5.35 -8.74 3.35
CA PHE A 101 -5.83 -8.06 4.56
C PHE A 101 -5.78 -6.54 4.36
N GLY A 102 -6.95 -5.89 4.46
CA GLY A 102 -7.09 -4.44 4.33
C GLY A 102 -7.83 -3.82 5.51
N ASP A 103 -7.85 -2.49 5.57
CA ASP A 103 -8.64 -1.77 6.56
C ASP A 103 -10.13 -1.69 6.16
N LYS A 104 -10.95 -1.00 7.00
CA LYS A 104 -12.38 -0.78 6.73
C LYS A 104 -12.66 0.05 5.48
N GLY A 105 -11.67 0.81 4.99
CA GLY A 105 -11.77 1.60 3.78
C GLY A 105 -11.92 0.75 2.53
N TYR A 106 -11.38 -0.48 2.55
CA TYR A 106 -11.48 -1.42 1.42
C TYR A 106 -12.79 -2.21 1.41
N LEU A 107 -13.68 -2.01 2.38
CA LEU A 107 -14.94 -2.74 2.47
C LEU A 107 -15.85 -2.39 1.28
N SER A 108 -16.04 -3.34 0.36
CA SER A 108 -16.91 -3.23 -0.82
C SER A 108 -17.30 -4.62 -1.30
N LYS A 109 -18.62 -4.86 -1.44
CA LYS A 109 -19.14 -6.14 -1.97
C LYS A 109 -18.61 -6.41 -3.38
N ARG A 110 -18.63 -5.40 -4.25
CA ARG A 110 -18.14 -5.51 -5.63
C ARG A 110 -16.64 -5.84 -5.66
N LEU A 111 -15.82 -5.14 -4.88
CA LEU A 111 -14.38 -5.40 -4.83
C LEU A 111 -14.09 -6.81 -4.32
N PHE A 112 -14.76 -7.22 -3.23
CA PHE A 112 -14.64 -8.59 -2.70
C PHE A 112 -14.94 -9.63 -3.77
N GLN A 113 -16.05 -9.48 -4.50
CA GLN A 113 -16.48 -10.44 -5.52
C GLN A 113 -15.48 -10.51 -6.68
N THR A 114 -15.04 -9.34 -7.20
CA THR A 114 -14.03 -9.29 -8.28
C THR A 114 -12.73 -9.99 -7.87
N LEU A 115 -12.22 -9.73 -6.66
CA LEU A 115 -10.97 -10.36 -6.21
C LEU A 115 -11.15 -11.86 -5.93
N PHE A 116 -12.29 -12.24 -5.40
CA PHE A 116 -12.59 -13.65 -5.13
C PHE A 116 -12.64 -14.49 -6.42
N GLU A 117 -13.21 -13.96 -7.49
CA GLU A 117 -13.22 -14.58 -8.83
C GLU A 117 -11.78 -14.74 -9.39
N GLU A 118 -10.85 -13.89 -8.98
CA GLU A 118 -9.42 -13.97 -9.32
C GLU A 118 -8.60 -14.87 -8.36
N GLY A 119 -9.25 -15.55 -7.40
CA GLY A 119 -8.60 -16.42 -6.42
C GLY A 119 -7.95 -15.68 -5.24
N LEU A 120 -8.34 -14.41 -4.99
CA LEU A 120 -7.84 -13.59 -3.89
C LEU A 120 -8.96 -13.22 -2.92
N GLN A 121 -8.91 -13.72 -1.69
CA GLN A 121 -9.90 -13.41 -0.66
C GLN A 121 -9.57 -12.10 0.07
N LEU A 122 -10.39 -11.06 -0.11
CA LEU A 122 -10.25 -9.81 0.62
C LEU A 122 -10.85 -9.92 2.03
N ILE A 123 -10.04 -9.71 3.06
CA ILE A 123 -10.42 -9.78 4.47
C ILE A 123 -10.29 -8.38 5.08
N THR A 124 -11.41 -7.84 5.57
CA THR A 124 -11.46 -6.50 6.18
C THR A 124 -12.23 -6.54 7.49
N PRO A 125 -11.93 -5.64 8.44
CA PRO A 125 -12.78 -5.48 9.61
C PRO A 125 -14.17 -5.00 9.20
N ILE A 126 -15.21 -5.54 9.82
CA ILE A 126 -16.59 -5.10 9.62
C ILE A 126 -16.87 -3.78 10.34
N ARG A 127 -17.85 -3.01 9.85
CA ARG A 127 -18.34 -1.82 10.53
C ARG A 127 -19.29 -2.21 11.69
N LYS A 128 -19.39 -1.37 12.71
CA LYS A 128 -20.25 -1.63 13.88
C LYS A 128 -21.72 -1.93 13.56
N ASN A 129 -22.23 -1.38 12.46
CA ASN A 129 -23.61 -1.53 12.00
C ASN A 129 -23.81 -2.65 10.97
N MET A 130 -22.82 -3.53 10.78
CA MET A 130 -22.93 -4.67 9.87
C MET A 130 -23.10 -5.96 10.68
N HIS A 131 -23.83 -6.93 10.07
CA HIS A 131 -23.94 -8.26 10.64
C HIS A 131 -22.56 -8.88 10.86
N ASN A 132 -22.39 -9.49 12.03
CA ASN A 132 -21.14 -10.14 12.39
C ASN A 132 -20.91 -11.33 11.44
N ARG A 133 -19.72 -11.39 10.83
CA ARG A 133 -19.25 -12.54 10.07
C ARG A 133 -18.34 -13.37 10.94
N LEU A 134 -18.61 -14.65 11.00
CA LEU A 134 -17.69 -15.60 11.63
C LEU A 134 -16.42 -15.68 10.76
N LEU A 135 -15.39 -14.97 11.20
CA LEU A 135 -14.07 -15.12 10.59
C LEU A 135 -13.31 -16.23 11.33
N PRO A 136 -12.54 -17.08 10.63
CA PRO A 136 -11.60 -17.98 11.25
C PRO A 136 -10.70 -17.26 12.26
N LEU A 137 -10.33 -17.92 13.35
CA LEU A 137 -9.50 -17.32 14.39
C LEU A 137 -8.19 -16.78 13.84
N PHE A 138 -7.59 -17.53 12.92
CA PHE A 138 -6.36 -17.14 12.25
C PHE A 138 -6.51 -15.83 11.45
N ASP A 139 -7.60 -15.66 10.70
CA ASP A 139 -7.86 -14.43 9.95
C ASP A 139 -8.10 -13.23 10.87
N LYS A 140 -8.74 -13.44 12.03
CA LYS A 140 -8.88 -12.41 13.06
C LYS A 140 -7.54 -11.98 13.64
N LEU A 141 -6.62 -12.91 13.86
CA LEU A 141 -5.26 -12.63 14.32
C LEU A 141 -4.48 -11.83 13.27
N LEU A 142 -4.53 -12.23 12.00
CA LEU A 142 -3.85 -11.54 10.91
C LEU A 142 -4.42 -10.14 10.67
N LEU A 143 -5.72 -9.93 10.81
CA LEU A 143 -6.30 -8.59 10.79
C LEU A 143 -5.71 -7.66 11.86
N ARG A 144 -5.42 -8.17 13.05
CA ARG A 144 -4.73 -7.40 14.10
C ARG A 144 -3.28 -7.11 13.75
N LYS A 145 -2.62 -8.02 13.04
CA LYS A 145 -1.23 -7.88 12.56
C LYS A 145 -1.08 -6.96 11.36
N ARG A 146 -2.18 -6.40 10.84
CA ARG A 146 -2.16 -5.40 9.75
C ARG A 146 -1.30 -4.16 10.08
N ALA A 147 -1.06 -3.87 11.36
CA ALA A 147 -0.09 -2.84 11.78
C ALA A 147 1.30 -3.01 11.11
N LEU A 148 1.62 -4.20 10.58
CA LEU A 148 2.83 -4.44 9.81
C LEU A 148 2.97 -3.46 8.63
N ILE A 149 1.92 -3.28 7.81
CA ILE A 149 1.98 -2.38 6.66
C ILE A 149 2.03 -0.91 7.09
N GLU A 150 1.43 -0.56 8.24
CA GLU A 150 1.53 0.77 8.82
C GLU A 150 2.99 1.08 9.22
N THR A 151 3.69 0.10 9.80
CA THR A 151 5.13 0.22 10.11
C THR A 151 5.98 0.37 8.85
N VAL A 152 5.66 -0.36 7.77
CA VAL A 152 6.33 -0.20 6.47
C VAL A 152 6.11 1.19 5.90
N ASN A 153 4.88 1.70 5.94
CA ASN A 153 4.56 3.06 5.51
C ASN A 153 5.33 4.12 6.32
N ASP A 154 5.45 3.91 7.63
CA ASP A 154 6.20 4.80 8.52
C ASP A 154 7.70 4.81 8.18
N GLN A 155 8.30 3.63 7.98
CA GLN A 155 9.71 3.53 7.56
C GLN A 155 9.97 4.18 6.20
N LEU A 156 9.07 4.01 5.23
CA LEU A 156 9.18 4.66 3.94
C LEU A 156 9.16 6.18 4.06
N LYS A 157 8.32 6.74 4.95
CA LYS A 157 8.24 8.19 5.16
C LYS A 157 9.41 8.74 5.96
N ASN A 158 9.76 8.10 7.07
CA ASN A 158 10.69 8.66 8.05
C ASN A 158 12.14 8.24 7.80
N ILE A 159 12.39 7.01 7.31
CA ILE A 159 13.74 6.53 6.99
C ILE A 159 14.08 6.84 5.53
N SER A 160 13.24 6.39 4.59
CA SER A 160 13.48 6.58 3.15
C SER A 160 13.05 7.97 2.65
N GLN A 161 12.43 8.78 3.49
CA GLN A 161 12.03 10.17 3.25
C GLN A 161 11.29 10.38 1.93
N ILE A 162 10.36 9.48 1.58
CA ILE A 162 9.55 9.59 0.36
C ILE A 162 8.56 10.75 0.42
N GLU A 163 8.26 11.28 1.61
CA GLU A 163 7.38 12.41 1.82
C GLU A 163 8.16 13.65 2.27
N HIS A 164 8.25 14.63 1.40
CA HIS A 164 8.72 15.97 1.75
C HIS A 164 8.16 17.03 0.79
N THR A 165 8.16 18.28 1.19
CA THR A 165 7.55 19.40 0.45
C THR A 165 8.54 20.21 -0.40
N ARG A 166 9.77 19.73 -0.57
CA ARG A 166 10.87 20.47 -1.25
C ARG A 166 11.01 20.14 -2.73
N HIS A 167 10.12 19.34 -3.31
CA HIS A 167 10.19 18.97 -4.72
C HIS A 167 9.96 20.17 -5.65
N ARG A 168 10.90 20.40 -6.55
CA ARG A 168 10.84 21.47 -7.56
C ARG A 168 10.41 20.99 -8.94
N SER A 169 10.29 19.68 -9.15
CA SER A 169 9.79 19.08 -10.38
C SER A 169 9.09 17.76 -10.12
N VAL A 170 8.15 17.40 -10.99
CA VAL A 170 7.45 16.11 -10.96
C VAL A 170 8.43 14.95 -11.14
N ALA A 171 9.39 15.08 -12.06
CA ALA A 171 10.37 14.04 -12.32
C ALA A 171 11.23 13.74 -11.09
N ASN A 172 11.72 14.78 -10.39
CA ASN A 172 12.51 14.57 -9.18
C ASN A 172 11.69 13.94 -8.04
N PHE A 173 10.41 14.29 -7.93
CA PHE A 173 9.50 13.63 -7.00
C PHE A 173 9.37 12.12 -7.30
N MET A 174 9.15 11.76 -8.57
CA MET A 174 9.02 10.36 -8.98
C MET A 174 10.32 9.58 -8.75
N VAL A 175 11.48 10.18 -9.09
CA VAL A 175 12.80 9.57 -8.83
C VAL A 175 13.01 9.36 -7.33
N ASN A 176 12.71 10.36 -6.50
CA ASN A 176 12.83 10.23 -5.05
C ASN A 176 11.93 9.12 -4.49
N LEU A 177 10.67 9.06 -4.94
CA LEU A 177 9.73 8.03 -4.52
C LEU A 177 10.24 6.62 -4.87
N VAL A 178 10.64 6.41 -6.13
CA VAL A 178 11.12 5.10 -6.59
C VAL A 178 12.43 4.73 -5.90
N ALA A 179 13.36 5.68 -5.74
CA ALA A 179 14.61 5.47 -5.00
C ALA A 179 14.36 5.09 -3.54
N GLY A 180 13.39 5.74 -2.88
CA GLY A 180 13.00 5.41 -1.51
C GLY A 180 12.40 4.00 -1.39
N LEU A 181 11.56 3.58 -2.35
CA LEU A 181 11.05 2.21 -2.42
C LEU A 181 12.17 1.20 -2.64
N ILE A 182 13.14 1.50 -3.52
CA ILE A 182 14.33 0.65 -3.73
C ILE A 182 15.15 0.56 -2.43
N ALA A 183 15.46 1.68 -1.79
CA ALA A 183 16.21 1.70 -0.53
C ALA A 183 15.55 0.81 0.53
N TYR A 184 14.22 0.88 0.65
CA TYR A 184 13.46 -0.01 1.53
C TYR A 184 13.67 -1.49 1.16
N THR A 185 13.71 -1.87 -0.12
CA THR A 185 13.94 -3.28 -0.52
C THR A 185 15.31 -3.81 -0.09
N HIS A 186 16.28 -2.94 0.14
CA HIS A 186 17.63 -3.30 0.60
C HIS A 186 17.80 -3.32 2.11
N GLN A 187 16.78 -2.95 2.89
CA GLN A 187 16.87 -3.03 4.34
C GLN A 187 17.12 -4.49 4.77
N PRO A 188 18.14 -4.76 5.61
CA PRO A 188 18.48 -6.11 6.05
C PRO A 188 17.40 -6.70 6.98
N LEU A 189 16.77 -5.86 7.80
CA LEU A 189 15.71 -6.25 8.73
C LEU A 189 14.44 -5.48 8.38
N LYS A 190 13.52 -6.17 7.70
CA LYS A 190 12.18 -5.63 7.42
C LYS A 190 11.22 -5.97 8.55
N PRO A 191 10.22 -5.11 8.84
CA PRO A 191 9.10 -5.50 9.67
C PRO A 191 8.49 -6.79 9.12
N SER A 192 8.33 -7.82 9.93
CA SER A 192 7.82 -9.12 9.50
C SER A 192 6.94 -9.77 10.56
N LEU A 193 6.01 -10.62 10.11
CA LEU A 193 5.32 -11.54 10.98
C LEU A 193 6.16 -12.81 11.05
N ASN A 194 6.79 -13.10 12.17
CA ASN A 194 7.54 -14.33 12.36
C ASN A 194 6.56 -15.51 12.49
N LEU A 195 5.97 -15.92 11.35
CA LEU A 195 5.06 -17.06 11.31
C LEU A 195 5.86 -18.36 11.42
N THR A 196 5.45 -19.24 12.33
CA THR A 196 6.02 -20.57 12.46
C THR A 196 5.54 -21.49 11.31
N ASN A 197 6.31 -22.54 10.98
CA ASN A 197 5.96 -23.48 9.91
C ASN A 197 4.52 -24.04 9.97
N PRO A 198 3.95 -24.40 11.15
CA PRO A 198 2.55 -24.82 11.24
C PRO A 198 1.55 -23.73 10.85
N GLN A 199 1.87 -22.45 11.15
CA GLN A 199 1.03 -21.32 10.78
C GLN A 199 1.08 -21.03 9.28
N GLN A 200 2.21 -21.31 8.61
CA GLN A 200 2.31 -21.23 7.16
C GLN A 200 1.55 -22.36 6.44
N ALA A 201 1.50 -23.54 7.02
CA ALA A 201 0.71 -24.66 6.46
C ALA A 201 -0.79 -24.35 6.41
N LEU A 202 -1.35 -23.64 7.39
CA LEU A 202 -2.74 -23.19 7.40
C LEU A 202 -3.10 -22.19 6.28
N LEU A 203 -2.11 -21.63 5.60
CA LEU A 203 -2.32 -20.73 4.47
C LEU A 203 -2.53 -21.45 3.13
N ASN A 204 -2.04 -22.68 3.06
CA ASN A 204 -2.07 -23.49 1.85
C ASN A 204 -3.29 -24.45 1.82
N GLU A 205 -4.17 -24.39 2.83
CA GLU A 205 -5.44 -25.11 2.77
C GLU A 205 -6.33 -24.47 1.69
N PRO A 206 -6.86 -25.27 0.75
CA PRO A 206 -7.76 -24.76 -0.30
C PRO A 206 -9.00 -24.13 0.32
N LEU A 207 -9.48 -23.07 -0.28
CA LEU A 207 -10.69 -22.32 0.08
C LEU A 207 -11.95 -23.17 -0.13
#